data_9a7e7066f601d353add2b3f61ce13d9d
#
_entry.id   9a7e7066f601d353add2b3f61ce13d9d
#
_cell.length_a   1.000
_cell.length_b   1.000
_cell.length_c   1.000
_cell.angle_alpha   90.00
_cell.angle_beta   90.00
_cell.angle_gamma   90.00
#
_symmetry.space_group_name_H-M   'P 1'
#
loop_
_entity.id
_entity.type
_entity.pdbx_description
1 polymer ?
#
loop_
_entity_poly.entity_id
_entity_poly.type
_entity_poly.pdbx_seq_one_letter_code
_entity_poly.pdbx_strand_id
1 'polypeptide(L)'
;MRIRTVVPSLLVAIVCVMAPAAAWAQQAVSVSFGGFVPTGADGRVDGDVLLENRELLTFDINDFNTGSVGLEWLIPVGDFFEVGAGVGYSSRTVPTVYADYENRNGSEIEQDLRLRVAPVTATVRVLPFGRSRPVQPYVGVGVGAFSYRYTEVGDFIDFTDRSVFSDRFIAKGTEVGPVVLGGLRFALGDAWALGGEVRYQKAEADLSDDFLGPKLDLGGMHYLMTLNIRF
;
A
#
# COMPACT_ATOMS: atom_id res chain seq x y z
N MET A 1 -32.92 -20.75 11.25
CA MET A 1 -32.23 -21.40 10.13
C MET A 1 -30.73 -21.06 10.23
N ARG A 2 -29.89 -22.02 10.67
CA ARG A 2 -28.48 -21.78 10.98
C ARG A 2 -27.66 -22.02 9.71
N ILE A 3 -27.09 -20.96 9.16
CA ILE A 3 -26.08 -21.06 8.08
C ILE A 3 -24.77 -21.42 8.74
N ARG A 4 -24.34 -22.68 8.59
CA ARG A 4 -23.04 -23.18 9.03
C ARG A 4 -21.97 -22.69 8.04
N THR A 5 -21.02 -21.96 8.55
CA THR A 5 -19.78 -21.50 7.90
C THR A 5 -18.95 -22.69 7.39
N VAL A 6 -18.94 -22.91 6.07
CA VAL A 6 -18.14 -23.95 5.38
C VAL A 6 -16.82 -23.36 4.81
N VAL A 7 -16.60 -22.05 4.96
CA VAL A 7 -15.50 -21.32 4.32
C VAL A 7 -14.07 -21.64 4.85
N PRO A 8 -13.84 -21.95 6.16
CA PRO A 8 -12.46 -22.17 6.62
C PRO A 8 -11.85 -23.52 6.16
N SER A 9 -12.67 -24.52 5.84
CA SER A 9 -12.18 -25.85 5.48
C SER A 9 -11.62 -25.95 4.05
N LEU A 10 -12.08 -25.08 3.15
CA LEU A 10 -11.65 -25.09 1.75
C LEU A 10 -10.27 -24.43 1.59
N LEU A 11 -9.98 -23.39 2.38
CA LEU A 11 -8.69 -22.69 2.34
C LEU A 11 -7.55 -23.54 2.88
N VAL A 12 -7.81 -24.33 3.94
CA VAL A 12 -6.82 -25.26 4.52
C VAL A 12 -6.55 -26.43 3.56
N ALA A 13 -7.55 -26.92 2.82
CA ALA A 13 -7.38 -27.99 1.86
C ALA A 13 -6.51 -27.60 0.65
N ILE A 14 -6.60 -26.34 0.19
CA ILE A 14 -5.79 -25.81 -0.93
C ILE A 14 -4.30 -25.69 -0.51
N VAL A 15 -4.02 -25.32 0.73
CA VAL A 15 -2.66 -25.19 1.25
C VAL A 15 -2.00 -26.59 1.41
N CYS A 16 -2.75 -27.61 1.78
CA CYS A 16 -2.20 -28.96 1.98
C CYS A 16 -1.92 -29.73 0.68
N VAL A 17 -2.59 -29.42 -0.43
CA VAL A 17 -2.35 -30.08 -1.74
C VAL A 17 -1.08 -29.58 -2.42
N MET A 18 -0.57 -28.39 -2.05
CA MET A 18 0.65 -27.82 -2.62
C MET A 18 1.96 -28.24 -1.93
N ALA A 19 1.90 -28.97 -0.83
CA ALA A 19 3.07 -29.29 0.00
C ALA A 19 4.11 -30.29 -0.59
N PRO A 20 3.79 -31.25 -1.48
CA PRO A 20 4.82 -32.20 -1.95
C PRO A 20 5.66 -31.73 -3.14
N ALA A 21 5.25 -30.70 -3.90
CA ALA A 21 6.00 -30.21 -5.07
C ALA A 21 7.12 -29.21 -4.73
N ALA A 22 7.12 -28.65 -3.52
CA ALA A 22 8.05 -27.60 -3.11
C ALA A 22 9.46 -28.08 -2.73
N ALA A 23 9.67 -29.40 -2.61
CA ALA A 23 10.93 -29.96 -2.08
C ALA A 23 12.14 -29.80 -3.02
N TRP A 24 11.96 -29.36 -4.27
CA TRP A 24 13.04 -29.19 -5.27
C TRP A 24 13.06 -27.81 -5.92
N ALA A 25 12.17 -26.92 -5.53
CA ALA A 25 12.10 -25.59 -6.11
C ALA A 25 12.89 -24.60 -5.24
N GLN A 26 13.97 -24.06 -5.77
CA GLN A 26 14.78 -23.02 -5.16
C GLN A 26 13.90 -21.82 -4.82
N GLN A 27 13.65 -21.58 -3.55
CA GLN A 27 12.86 -20.46 -3.04
C GLN A 27 13.68 -19.18 -3.10
N ALA A 28 13.00 -18.02 -2.96
CA ALA A 28 13.70 -16.76 -2.87
C ALA A 28 13.04 -15.82 -1.86
N VAL A 29 13.87 -15.01 -1.24
CA VAL A 29 13.43 -13.83 -0.49
C VAL A 29 13.77 -12.61 -1.33
N SER A 30 12.78 -11.77 -1.55
CA SER A 30 12.91 -10.50 -2.28
C SER A 30 12.83 -9.35 -1.29
N VAL A 31 13.87 -8.54 -1.21
CA VAL A 31 13.85 -7.24 -0.53
C VAL A 31 13.58 -6.18 -1.56
N SER A 32 12.63 -5.29 -1.30
CA SER A 32 12.28 -4.19 -2.20
C SER A 32 12.40 -2.84 -1.50
N PHE A 33 12.82 -1.82 -2.26
CA PHE A 33 12.85 -0.43 -1.82
C PHE A 33 12.59 0.49 -3.01
N GLY A 34 11.95 1.61 -2.76
CA GLY A 34 11.59 2.55 -3.81
C GLY A 34 10.63 3.61 -3.36
N GLY A 35 9.73 4.04 -4.26
CA GLY A 35 8.73 5.06 -4.01
C GLY A 35 7.31 4.52 -4.06
N PHE A 36 6.45 5.10 -3.25
CA PHE A 36 5.00 5.00 -3.34
C PHE A 36 4.42 6.34 -3.78
N VAL A 37 3.61 6.33 -4.81
CA VAL A 37 2.87 7.47 -5.36
C VAL A 37 1.39 7.17 -5.18
N PRO A 38 0.67 7.88 -4.30
CA PRO A 38 -0.78 7.71 -4.11
C PRO A 38 -1.55 7.98 -5.41
N THR A 39 -2.77 7.48 -5.48
CA THR A 39 -3.71 7.83 -6.55
C THR A 39 -3.83 9.35 -6.65
N GLY A 40 -3.62 9.91 -7.85
CA GLY A 40 -3.74 11.35 -8.09
C GLY A 40 -5.18 11.86 -7.89
N ALA A 41 -5.35 13.16 -7.73
CA ALA A 41 -6.63 13.78 -7.38
C ALA A 41 -7.81 13.31 -8.25
N ASP A 42 -7.62 13.24 -9.57
CA ASP A 42 -8.69 12.86 -10.52
C ASP A 42 -9.09 11.38 -10.46
N GLY A 43 -8.28 10.53 -9.81
CA GLY A 43 -8.51 9.09 -9.71
C GLY A 43 -8.92 8.61 -8.33
N ARG A 44 -9.00 9.52 -7.33
CA ARG A 44 -9.41 9.19 -5.97
C ARG A 44 -10.92 8.99 -5.88
N VAL A 45 -11.35 8.31 -4.83
CA VAL A 45 -12.78 8.06 -4.60
C VAL A 45 -13.50 9.35 -4.20
N ASP A 46 -14.77 9.43 -4.55
CA ASP A 46 -15.63 10.56 -4.14
C ASP A 46 -15.76 10.61 -2.60
N GLY A 47 -15.62 11.80 -2.03
CA GLY A 47 -15.62 12.02 -0.59
C GLY A 47 -14.32 11.57 0.10
N ASP A 48 -13.22 11.52 -0.65
CA ASP A 48 -11.90 11.23 -0.07
C ASP A 48 -11.43 12.39 0.82
N VAL A 49 -11.02 12.07 2.04
CA VAL A 49 -10.61 13.05 3.06
C VAL A 49 -9.48 13.96 2.60
N LEU A 50 -8.55 13.48 1.75
CA LEU A 50 -7.47 14.32 1.25
C LEU A 50 -7.97 15.32 0.19
N LEU A 51 -9.02 14.98 -0.59
CA LEU A 51 -9.63 15.91 -1.51
C LEU A 51 -10.42 16.98 -0.76
N GLU A 52 -11.23 16.59 0.23
CA GLU A 52 -12.00 17.53 1.05
C GLU A 52 -11.08 18.48 1.84
N ASN A 53 -10.01 17.95 2.42
CA ASN A 53 -9.02 18.76 3.14
C ASN A 53 -8.31 19.78 2.23
N ARG A 54 -8.08 19.49 0.94
CA ARG A 54 -7.48 20.44 -0.01
C ARG A 54 -8.32 21.68 -0.29
N GLU A 55 -9.61 21.63 -0.01
CA GLU A 55 -10.49 22.82 -0.13
C GLU A 55 -10.20 23.84 0.98
N LEU A 56 -9.65 23.40 2.11
CA LEU A 56 -9.38 24.24 3.27
C LEU A 56 -7.89 24.43 3.55
N LEU A 57 -7.05 23.44 3.21
CA LEU A 57 -5.65 23.37 3.55
C LEU A 57 -4.75 23.46 2.32
N THR A 58 -3.58 24.06 2.50
CA THR A 58 -2.60 24.26 1.41
C THR A 58 -1.65 23.07 1.32
N PHE A 59 -1.95 22.10 0.48
CA PHE A 59 -1.07 20.99 0.11
C PHE A 59 -1.48 20.38 -1.23
N ASP A 60 -0.64 19.54 -1.82
CA ASP A 60 -0.97 18.72 -3.00
C ASP A 60 -0.98 17.23 -2.64
N ILE A 61 -1.77 16.42 -3.37
CA ILE A 61 -1.78 14.96 -3.20
C ILE A 61 -0.38 14.37 -3.41
N ASN A 62 0.42 14.95 -4.29
CA ASN A 62 1.80 14.53 -4.53
C ASN A 62 2.74 14.76 -3.33
N ASP A 63 2.38 15.59 -2.36
CA ASP A 63 3.16 15.77 -1.13
C ASP A 63 3.15 14.50 -0.28
N PHE A 64 2.17 13.61 -0.50
CA PHE A 64 2.11 12.28 0.09
C PHE A 64 3.00 11.24 -0.61
N ASN A 65 3.70 11.58 -1.70
CA ASN A 65 4.71 10.70 -2.27
C ASN A 65 5.75 10.37 -1.22
N THR A 66 6.08 9.08 -1.09
CA THR A 66 6.95 8.63 0.01
C THR A 66 7.80 7.44 -0.37
N GLY A 67 8.84 7.19 0.43
CA GLY A 67 9.62 5.98 0.35
C GLY A 67 8.78 4.75 0.75
N SER A 68 9.03 3.64 0.08
CA SER A 68 8.41 2.34 0.35
C SER A 68 9.49 1.26 0.47
N VAL A 69 9.33 0.39 1.46
CA VAL A 69 10.18 -0.78 1.66
C VAL A 69 9.31 -2.03 1.78
N GLY A 70 9.84 -3.18 1.38
CA GLY A 70 9.10 -4.43 1.45
C GLY A 70 10.00 -5.66 1.51
N LEU A 71 9.41 -6.74 1.96
CA LEU A 71 9.97 -8.08 2.00
C LEU A 71 8.93 -9.05 1.45
N GLU A 72 9.32 -9.94 0.54
CA GLU A 72 8.43 -10.92 -0.06
C GLU A 72 9.11 -12.27 -0.18
N TRP A 73 8.45 -13.31 0.24
CA TRP A 73 8.87 -14.69 0.04
C TRP A 73 8.25 -15.22 -1.24
N LEU A 74 9.09 -15.69 -2.15
CA LEU A 74 8.74 -16.22 -3.46
C LEU A 74 8.94 -17.73 -3.50
N ILE A 75 7.87 -18.44 -3.77
CA ILE A 75 7.84 -19.89 -3.91
C ILE A 75 7.54 -20.21 -5.37
N PRO A 76 8.48 -20.82 -6.10
CA PRO A 76 8.23 -21.19 -7.48
C PRO A 76 7.31 -22.41 -7.58
N VAL A 77 6.48 -22.38 -8.63
CA VAL A 77 5.58 -23.47 -9.00
C VAL A 77 5.90 -23.85 -10.44
N GLY A 78 6.82 -24.81 -10.62
CA GLY A 78 7.41 -25.11 -11.92
C GLY A 78 8.31 -23.98 -12.43
N ASP A 79 8.48 -23.89 -13.75
CA ASP A 79 9.42 -22.95 -14.37
C ASP A 79 8.79 -21.58 -14.67
N PHE A 80 7.46 -21.50 -14.78
CA PHE A 80 6.76 -20.33 -15.29
C PHE A 80 5.93 -19.59 -14.27
N PHE A 81 5.74 -20.12 -13.06
CA PHE A 81 4.90 -19.52 -12.03
C PHE A 81 5.67 -19.32 -10.73
N GLU A 82 5.32 -18.28 -10.00
CA GLU A 82 5.75 -18.03 -8.63
C GLU A 82 4.55 -17.57 -7.79
N VAL A 83 4.49 -18.03 -6.54
CA VAL A 83 3.59 -17.52 -5.52
C VAL A 83 4.39 -16.67 -4.56
N GLY A 84 3.90 -15.46 -4.26
CA GLY A 84 4.55 -14.53 -3.34
C GLY A 84 3.70 -14.26 -2.11
N ALA A 85 4.34 -14.19 -0.95
CA ALA A 85 3.76 -13.68 0.28
C ALA A 85 4.66 -12.56 0.81
N GLY A 86 4.12 -11.36 0.97
CA GLY A 86 4.93 -10.18 1.27
C GLY A 86 4.34 -9.28 2.33
N VAL A 87 5.21 -8.44 2.88
CA VAL A 87 4.89 -7.34 3.78
C VAL A 87 5.58 -6.08 3.29
N GLY A 88 4.97 -4.94 3.55
CA GLY A 88 5.54 -3.65 3.16
C GLY A 88 5.30 -2.57 4.20
N TYR A 89 5.90 -1.42 3.97
CA TYR A 89 5.71 -0.25 4.82
C TYR A 89 5.96 1.03 4.04
N SER A 90 5.08 2.00 4.22
CA SER A 90 5.23 3.38 3.76
C SER A 90 4.63 4.33 4.79
N SER A 91 5.21 5.53 4.93
CA SER A 91 4.70 6.55 5.85
C SER A 91 5.12 7.94 5.39
N ARG A 92 4.18 8.88 5.40
CA ARG A 92 4.41 10.29 5.09
C ARG A 92 3.70 11.19 6.08
N THR A 93 4.34 12.29 6.45
CA THR A 93 3.72 13.43 7.13
C THR A 93 3.85 14.62 6.20
N VAL A 94 2.74 15.32 6.00
CA VAL A 94 2.63 16.53 5.19
C VAL A 94 2.21 17.67 6.11
N PRO A 95 3.12 18.60 6.41
CA PRO A 95 2.75 19.82 7.11
C PRO A 95 1.92 20.71 6.17
N THR A 96 0.89 21.32 6.70
CA THR A 96 -0.02 22.16 5.95
C THR A 96 -0.59 23.29 6.82
N VAL A 97 -1.16 24.30 6.17
CA VAL A 97 -1.78 25.46 6.82
C VAL A 97 -3.16 25.71 6.20
N TYR A 98 -4.06 26.35 6.91
CA TYR A 98 -5.31 26.82 6.32
C TYR A 98 -5.05 27.88 5.25
N ALA A 99 -5.69 27.74 4.09
CA ALA A 99 -5.46 28.62 2.94
C ALA A 99 -6.00 30.06 3.16
N ASP A 100 -7.19 30.19 3.78
CA ASP A 100 -7.92 31.45 3.87
C ASP A 100 -8.14 31.92 5.32
N TYR A 101 -7.46 31.29 6.29
CA TYR A 101 -7.66 31.58 7.72
C TYR A 101 -6.32 31.76 8.44
N GLU A 102 -6.30 32.76 9.31
CA GLU A 102 -5.18 33.08 10.19
C GLU A 102 -5.65 33.23 11.64
N ASN A 103 -4.74 33.03 12.56
CA ASN A 103 -4.95 33.35 13.96
C ASN A 103 -5.17 34.85 14.15
N ARG A 104 -5.78 35.27 15.27
CA ARG A 104 -6.03 36.70 15.59
C ARG A 104 -4.75 37.55 15.63
N ASN A 105 -3.60 36.94 15.82
CA ASN A 105 -2.29 37.60 15.83
C ASN A 105 -1.61 37.62 14.44
N GLY A 106 -2.28 37.11 13.39
CA GLY A 106 -1.75 37.02 12.03
C GLY A 106 -0.80 35.85 11.79
N SER A 107 -0.71 34.88 12.70
CA SER A 107 0.03 33.64 12.43
C SER A 107 -0.83 32.62 11.71
N GLU A 108 -0.19 31.78 10.92
CA GLU A 108 -0.83 30.66 10.23
C GLU A 108 -1.42 29.65 11.24
N ILE A 109 -2.49 28.95 10.82
CA ILE A 109 -3.10 27.85 11.56
C ILE A 109 -2.56 26.58 10.93
N GLU A 110 -1.68 25.88 11.67
CA GLU A 110 -0.87 24.77 11.17
C GLU A 110 -1.49 23.42 11.50
N GLN A 111 -1.41 22.49 10.55
CA GLN A 111 -1.77 21.08 10.73
C GLN A 111 -0.75 20.16 10.08
N ASP A 112 -0.55 19.00 10.70
CA ASP A 112 0.18 17.87 10.12
C ASP A 112 -0.78 16.76 9.71
N LEU A 113 -0.80 16.43 8.42
CA LEU A 113 -1.52 15.28 7.88
C LEU A 113 -0.56 14.11 7.74
N ARG A 114 -0.84 12.99 8.38
CA ARG A 114 0.04 11.82 8.36
C ARG A 114 -0.70 10.58 7.88
N LEU A 115 -0.18 9.97 6.81
CA LEU A 115 -0.64 8.68 6.31
C LEU A 115 0.46 7.63 6.46
N ARG A 116 0.10 6.50 7.06
CA ARG A 116 0.93 5.30 7.18
C ARG A 116 0.17 4.11 6.63
N VAL A 117 0.82 3.31 5.79
CA VAL A 117 0.25 2.08 5.22
C VAL A 117 1.24 0.93 5.38
N ALA A 118 0.76 -0.19 5.91
CA ALA A 118 1.52 -1.43 6.07
C ALA A 118 0.75 -2.58 5.38
N PRO A 119 1.04 -2.88 4.10
CA PRO A 119 0.41 -3.96 3.37
C PRO A 119 0.96 -5.32 3.76
N VAL A 120 0.07 -6.32 3.79
CA VAL A 120 0.38 -7.74 3.72
C VAL A 120 -0.22 -8.26 2.41
N THR A 121 0.57 -8.88 1.55
CA THR A 121 0.13 -9.25 0.19
C THR A 121 0.35 -10.73 -0.10
N ALA A 122 -0.56 -11.31 -0.89
CA ALA A 122 -0.40 -12.61 -1.51
C ALA A 122 -0.56 -12.44 -3.04
N THR A 123 0.43 -12.93 -3.79
CA THR A 123 0.52 -12.69 -5.24
C THR A 123 0.79 -13.99 -6.00
N VAL A 124 0.37 -14.04 -7.24
CA VAL A 124 0.76 -15.06 -8.22
C VAL A 124 1.40 -14.34 -9.38
N ARG A 125 2.56 -14.82 -9.82
CA ARG A 125 3.35 -14.26 -10.92
C ARG A 125 3.50 -15.28 -12.04
N VAL A 126 3.51 -14.78 -13.27
CA VAL A 126 3.85 -15.54 -14.48
C VAL A 126 5.17 -15.00 -15.02
N LEU A 127 6.08 -15.91 -15.30
CA LEU A 127 7.37 -15.64 -15.93
C LEU A 127 7.37 -16.22 -17.36
N PRO A 128 7.04 -15.44 -18.39
CA PRO A 128 6.84 -15.96 -19.76
C PRO A 128 8.04 -16.70 -20.34
N PHE A 129 9.25 -16.34 -19.90
CA PHE A 129 10.50 -16.96 -20.39
C PHE A 129 11.09 -18.00 -19.43
N GLY A 130 10.38 -18.27 -18.32
CA GLY A 130 10.82 -19.18 -17.29
C GLY A 130 11.94 -18.62 -16.41
N ARG A 131 12.23 -19.36 -15.33
CA ARG A 131 13.18 -18.98 -14.27
C ARG A 131 14.65 -19.22 -14.62
N SER A 132 14.91 -20.06 -15.60
CA SER A 132 16.28 -20.44 -16.01
C SER A 132 16.98 -19.38 -16.89
N ARG A 133 16.28 -18.31 -17.27
CA ARG A 133 16.83 -17.27 -18.13
C ARG A 133 17.54 -16.20 -17.32
N PRO A 134 18.63 -15.60 -17.86
CA PRO A 134 19.31 -14.48 -17.20
C PRO A 134 18.41 -13.25 -17.00
N VAL A 135 17.49 -13.03 -17.96
CA VAL A 135 16.51 -11.94 -17.93
C VAL A 135 15.11 -12.54 -17.76
N GLN A 136 14.43 -12.15 -16.70
CA GLN A 136 13.18 -12.75 -16.28
C GLN A 136 12.11 -11.66 -16.12
N PRO A 137 11.41 -11.30 -17.24
CA PRO A 137 10.22 -10.47 -17.11
C PRO A 137 9.12 -11.26 -16.40
N TYR A 138 8.28 -10.57 -15.64
CA TYR A 138 7.14 -11.17 -14.98
C TYR A 138 6.00 -10.18 -14.88
N VAL A 139 4.80 -10.71 -14.82
CA VAL A 139 3.56 -10.00 -14.46
C VAL A 139 2.84 -10.81 -13.41
N GLY A 140 2.09 -10.16 -12.56
CA GLY A 140 1.39 -10.84 -11.49
C GLY A 140 0.16 -10.10 -11.00
N VAL A 141 -0.69 -10.84 -10.33
CA VAL A 141 -1.89 -10.35 -9.68
C VAL A 141 -1.98 -10.95 -8.28
N GLY A 142 -2.71 -10.28 -7.42
CA GLY A 142 -2.89 -10.75 -6.05
C GLY A 142 -3.91 -9.96 -5.27
N VAL A 143 -3.89 -10.19 -3.98
CA VAL A 143 -4.70 -9.47 -2.99
C VAL A 143 -3.79 -8.95 -1.89
N GLY A 144 -4.16 -7.81 -1.32
CA GLY A 144 -3.47 -7.21 -0.19
C GLY A 144 -4.44 -6.87 0.94
N ALA A 145 -3.98 -7.03 2.18
CA ALA A 145 -4.59 -6.45 3.36
C ALA A 145 -3.75 -5.24 3.76
N PHE A 146 -4.33 -4.05 3.67
CA PHE A 146 -3.66 -2.76 3.86
C PHE A 146 -4.03 -2.21 5.24
N SER A 147 -3.17 -2.47 6.24
CA SER A 147 -3.33 -1.84 7.55
C SER A 147 -2.89 -0.38 7.44
N TYR A 148 -3.80 0.53 7.79
CA TYR A 148 -3.54 1.97 7.68
C TYR A 148 -3.70 2.68 9.02
N ARG A 149 -3.05 3.83 9.12
CA ARG A 149 -3.30 4.86 10.12
C ARG A 149 -3.20 6.22 9.46
N TYR A 150 -4.31 6.95 9.46
CA TYR A 150 -4.38 8.34 9.06
C TYR A 150 -4.52 9.20 10.32
N THR A 151 -3.80 10.31 10.38
CA THR A 151 -3.79 11.20 11.54
C THR A 151 -3.76 12.64 11.06
N GLU A 152 -4.65 13.45 11.62
CA GLU A 152 -4.64 14.90 11.53
C GLU A 152 -4.31 15.45 12.91
N VAL A 153 -3.28 16.29 13.02
CA VAL A 153 -2.85 16.85 14.29
C VAL A 153 -2.41 18.30 14.11
N GLY A 154 -2.85 19.17 14.99
CA GLY A 154 -2.53 20.60 14.94
C GLY A 154 -3.69 21.45 15.42
N ASP A 155 -3.81 22.64 14.84
CA ASP A 155 -4.82 23.60 15.17
C ASP A 155 -5.98 23.51 14.17
N PHE A 156 -7.20 23.45 14.70
CA PHE A 156 -8.45 23.32 13.95
C PHE A 156 -9.36 24.53 14.17
N ILE A 157 -10.19 24.84 13.19
CA ILE A 157 -11.17 25.92 13.27
C ILE A 157 -12.56 25.33 13.56
N ASP A 158 -13.19 25.74 14.64
CA ASP A 158 -14.63 25.56 14.79
C ASP A 158 -15.36 26.59 13.95
N PHE A 159 -15.98 26.15 12.86
CA PHE A 159 -16.70 27.02 11.94
C PHE A 159 -17.99 27.61 12.54
N THR A 160 -18.43 27.16 13.73
CA THR A 160 -19.61 27.71 14.41
C THR A 160 -19.33 29.06 15.04
N ASP A 161 -18.19 29.20 15.71
CA ASP A 161 -17.80 30.41 16.44
C ASP A 161 -16.45 31.00 16.00
N ARG A 162 -15.76 30.36 15.06
CA ARG A 162 -14.43 30.70 14.56
C ARG A 162 -13.33 30.64 15.62
N SER A 163 -13.52 29.81 16.64
CA SER A 163 -12.46 29.55 17.61
C SER A 163 -11.43 28.57 17.02
N VAL A 164 -10.17 28.77 17.40
CA VAL A 164 -9.09 27.85 17.06
C VAL A 164 -8.81 26.98 18.29
N PHE A 165 -8.77 25.67 18.08
CA PHE A 165 -8.46 24.70 19.14
C PHE A 165 -7.45 23.67 18.62
N SER A 166 -6.60 23.15 19.49
CA SER A 166 -5.62 22.12 19.13
C SER A 166 -6.19 20.74 19.47
N ASP A 167 -6.13 19.81 18.49
CA ASP A 167 -6.62 18.44 18.67
C ASP A 167 -5.83 17.45 17.80
N ARG A 168 -6.22 16.17 17.91
CA ARG A 168 -5.68 15.07 17.14
C ARG A 168 -6.75 14.06 16.77
N PHE A 169 -7.05 13.93 15.50
CA PHE A 169 -7.95 12.94 14.95
C PHE A 169 -7.17 11.76 14.36
N ILE A 170 -7.62 10.54 14.65
CA ILE A 170 -6.93 9.31 14.23
C ILE A 170 -7.94 8.32 13.66
N ALA A 171 -7.77 7.97 12.38
CA ALA A 171 -8.41 6.83 11.75
C ALA A 171 -7.41 5.69 11.59
N LYS A 172 -7.85 4.46 11.83
CA LYS A 172 -7.04 3.25 11.66
C LYS A 172 -7.94 2.07 11.31
N GLY A 173 -7.44 1.20 10.47
CA GLY A 173 -8.17 0.00 10.05
C GLY A 173 -7.30 -0.90 9.19
N THR A 174 -7.94 -1.87 8.58
CA THR A 174 -7.33 -2.77 7.62
C THR A 174 -8.33 -3.05 6.51
N GLU A 175 -7.98 -2.69 5.29
CA GLU A 175 -8.81 -2.84 4.11
C GLU A 175 -8.19 -3.86 3.16
N VAL A 176 -9.04 -4.57 2.42
CA VAL A 176 -8.61 -5.59 1.47
C VAL A 176 -8.84 -5.08 0.05
N GLY A 177 -7.85 -5.29 -0.81
CA GLY A 177 -7.97 -4.86 -2.20
C GLY A 177 -7.06 -5.61 -3.15
N PRO A 178 -7.27 -5.44 -4.46
CA PRO A 178 -6.45 -6.05 -5.49
C PRO A 178 -5.05 -5.45 -5.56
N VAL A 179 -4.12 -6.29 -6.00
CA VAL A 179 -2.74 -5.92 -6.32
C VAL A 179 -2.43 -6.43 -7.73
N VAL A 180 -1.86 -5.56 -8.56
CA VAL A 180 -1.34 -5.92 -9.89
C VAL A 180 0.11 -5.49 -9.94
N LEU A 181 0.98 -6.32 -10.50
CA LEU A 181 2.40 -6.02 -10.57
C LEU A 181 3.02 -6.48 -11.87
N GLY A 182 4.11 -5.85 -12.23
CA GLY A 182 4.94 -6.25 -13.36
C GLY A 182 6.37 -5.81 -13.13
N GLY A 183 7.30 -6.61 -13.60
CA GLY A 183 8.70 -6.31 -13.36
C GLY A 183 9.65 -7.07 -14.29
N LEU A 184 10.91 -6.74 -14.09
CA LEU A 184 12.01 -7.35 -14.80
C LEU A 184 13.10 -7.70 -13.78
N ARG A 185 13.60 -8.93 -13.83
CA ARG A 185 14.63 -9.45 -12.94
C ARG A 185 15.83 -9.91 -13.77
N PHE A 186 17.03 -9.59 -13.31
CA PHE A 186 18.30 -10.00 -13.90
C PHE A 186 19.03 -10.92 -12.93
N ALA A 187 19.25 -12.18 -13.33
CA ALA A 187 20.02 -13.13 -12.53
C ALA A 187 21.51 -12.75 -12.55
N LEU A 188 22.11 -12.62 -11.36
CA LEU A 188 23.53 -12.33 -11.14
C LEU A 188 24.26 -13.58 -10.66
N GLY A 189 23.90 -14.75 -11.21
CA GLY A 189 24.35 -16.07 -10.79
C GLY A 189 23.21 -16.89 -10.21
N ASP A 190 23.53 -17.94 -9.47
CA ASP A 190 22.54 -18.89 -8.99
C ASP A 190 21.76 -18.37 -7.76
N ALA A 191 22.43 -17.60 -6.90
CA ALA A 191 21.88 -17.16 -5.62
C ALA A 191 21.24 -15.76 -5.64
N TRP A 192 21.63 -14.89 -6.59
CA TRP A 192 21.24 -13.47 -6.57
C TRP A 192 20.56 -13.03 -7.85
N ALA A 193 19.58 -12.14 -7.71
CA ALA A 193 19.03 -11.41 -8.83
C ALA A 193 18.64 -9.99 -8.42
N LEU A 194 18.90 -9.03 -9.29
CA LEU A 194 18.45 -7.64 -9.18
C LEU A 194 17.29 -7.39 -10.13
N GLY A 195 16.37 -6.53 -9.75
CA GLY A 195 15.23 -6.20 -10.61
C GLY A 195 14.60 -4.86 -10.34
N GLY A 196 13.62 -4.54 -11.16
CA GLY A 196 12.67 -3.46 -10.98
C GLY A 196 11.26 -3.98 -11.06
N GLU A 197 10.36 -3.45 -10.24
CA GLU A 197 8.96 -3.80 -10.18
C GLU A 197 8.10 -2.54 -10.12
N VAL A 198 7.02 -2.52 -10.88
CA VAL A 198 5.92 -1.57 -10.72
C VAL A 198 4.74 -2.35 -10.13
N ARG A 199 4.16 -1.84 -9.05
CA ARG A 199 3.04 -2.47 -8.37
C ARG A 199 1.92 -1.45 -8.19
N TYR A 200 0.74 -1.80 -8.63
CA TYR A 200 -0.50 -1.06 -8.40
C TYR A 200 -1.30 -1.74 -7.31
N GLN A 201 -1.85 -0.95 -6.41
CA GLN A 201 -2.80 -1.40 -5.40
C GLN A 201 -4.04 -0.50 -5.39
N LYS A 202 -5.18 -1.06 -5.04
CA LYS A 202 -6.40 -0.30 -4.80
C LYS A 202 -7.07 -0.80 -3.52
N ALA A 203 -7.34 0.11 -2.60
CA ALA A 203 -8.14 -0.14 -1.41
C ALA A 203 -8.77 1.18 -0.94
N GLU A 204 -9.91 1.11 -0.29
CA GLU A 204 -10.67 2.25 0.19
C GLU A 204 -11.06 1.97 1.63
N ALA A 205 -10.93 2.97 2.50
CA ALA A 205 -11.32 2.90 3.89
C ALA A 205 -12.46 3.85 4.17
N ASP A 206 -13.40 3.44 5.02
CA ASP A 206 -14.43 4.31 5.57
C ASP A 206 -13.89 5.00 6.82
N LEU A 207 -14.11 6.31 6.92
CA LEU A 207 -13.73 7.14 8.05
C LEU A 207 -14.95 7.51 8.91
N SER A 208 -14.70 7.89 10.17
CA SER A 208 -15.73 8.42 11.07
C SER A 208 -16.11 9.86 10.71
N ASP A 209 -17.24 10.33 11.27
CA ASP A 209 -17.73 11.70 11.09
C ASP A 209 -16.80 12.77 11.71
N ASP A 210 -15.71 12.38 12.36
CA ASP A 210 -14.69 13.30 12.87
C ASP A 210 -13.81 13.89 11.76
N PHE A 211 -13.87 13.34 10.54
CA PHE A 211 -13.10 13.78 9.38
C PHE A 211 -13.99 14.48 8.35
N LEU A 212 -13.43 15.42 7.58
CA LEU A 212 -14.18 16.15 6.55
C LEU A 212 -14.71 15.23 5.45
N GLY A 213 -13.93 14.20 5.07
CA GLY A 213 -14.33 13.22 4.08
C GLY A 213 -14.67 11.86 4.70
N PRO A 214 -15.75 11.18 4.27
CA PRO A 214 -16.15 9.88 4.80
C PRO A 214 -15.26 8.73 4.33
N LYS A 215 -14.34 8.96 3.39
CA LYS A 215 -13.48 7.92 2.80
C LYS A 215 -12.02 8.32 2.76
N LEU A 216 -11.16 7.30 2.67
CA LEU A 216 -9.72 7.46 2.43
C LEU A 216 -9.28 6.45 1.36
N ASP A 217 -8.79 6.95 0.23
CA ASP A 217 -8.17 6.14 -0.82
C ASP A 217 -6.74 5.75 -0.41
N LEU A 218 -6.49 4.45 -0.30
CA LEU A 218 -5.20 3.83 0.00
C LEU A 218 -4.50 3.29 -1.26
N GLY A 219 -5.08 3.55 -2.43
CA GLY A 219 -4.56 3.15 -3.72
C GLY A 219 -3.34 3.92 -4.17
N GLY A 220 -2.66 3.39 -5.18
CA GLY A 220 -1.51 4.05 -5.78
C GLY A 220 -0.55 3.10 -6.46
N MET A 221 0.59 3.66 -6.87
CA MET A 221 1.66 2.97 -7.59
C MET A 221 2.92 2.91 -6.74
N HIS A 222 3.55 1.72 -6.69
CA HIS A 222 4.89 1.56 -6.18
C HIS A 222 5.87 1.38 -7.33
N TYR A 223 6.99 2.06 -7.27
CA TYR A 223 8.13 1.91 -8.17
C TYR A 223 9.29 1.38 -7.34
N LEU A 224 9.63 0.12 -7.52
CA LEU A 224 10.51 -0.62 -6.62
C LEU A 224 11.74 -1.16 -7.33
N MET A 225 12.88 -1.04 -6.70
CA MET A 225 14.04 -1.89 -6.97
C MET A 225 13.95 -3.14 -6.08
N THR A 226 14.31 -4.29 -6.63
CA THR A 226 14.22 -5.57 -5.92
C THR A 226 15.56 -6.28 -5.91
N LEU A 227 15.94 -6.79 -4.74
CA LEU A 227 17.05 -7.72 -4.56
C LEU A 227 16.49 -9.08 -4.15
N ASN A 228 16.72 -10.09 -4.96
CA ASN A 228 16.21 -11.43 -4.74
C ASN A 228 17.37 -12.36 -4.34
N ILE A 229 17.20 -13.06 -3.24
CA ILE A 229 18.15 -14.03 -2.70
C ILE A 229 17.50 -15.40 -2.80
N ARG A 230 18.10 -16.31 -3.57
CA ARG A 230 17.62 -17.66 -3.85
C ARG A 230 18.37 -18.67 -2.98
N PHE A 231 17.66 -19.67 -2.48
CA PHE A 231 18.21 -20.74 -1.62
C PHE A 231 17.44 -22.06 -1.77
#